data_14170fa7bfcf04ed4e7228801988e0a1
#
_entry.id   14170fa7bfcf04ed4e7228801988e0a1
#
_cell.length_a   1.000
_cell.length_b   1.000
_cell.length_c   1.000
_cell.angle_alpha   90.00
_cell.angle_beta   90.00
_cell.angle_gamma   90.00
#
_symmetry.space_group_name_H-M   'P 1'
#
loop_
_entity.id
_entity.type
_entity.pdbx_description
1 polymer ?
#
loop_
_entity_poly.entity_id
_entity_poly.type
_entity_poly.pdbx_seq_one_letter_code
_entity_poly.pdbx_strand_id
1 'polypeptide(L)'
;MNTNAELTARSATRTQASAMSAFATSAMRKATQAIRANARVLRYLASSLSSTAVDYTLLLVVNATIGGGFLPVALARVSSCTMNYTMNRKVFNARGGVVATAIRYAIMAASVMTMSYLMIQALVSAGMALWMASLTASSSLFIVNYLGQNFFVFGTLADFRVFITEAAASLSLFASRAATVCACAIRGIVARLRGRELVLAA
;
A
#
# COMPACT_ATOMS: atom_id res chain seq x y z
N MET A 1 6.25 6.68 -61.35
CA MET A 1 5.87 5.38 -60.80
C MET A 1 6.15 5.31 -59.30
N ASN A 2 5.51 6.12 -58.44
CA ASN A 2 5.78 6.02 -57.00
C ASN A 2 4.59 6.40 -56.10
N THR A 3 3.42 6.66 -56.65
CA THR A 3 2.23 7.08 -55.89
C THR A 3 1.65 6.00 -54.98
N ASN A 4 1.72 4.73 -55.39
CA ASN A 4 1.19 3.59 -54.63
C ASN A 4 2.04 3.26 -53.38
N ALA A 5 3.36 3.43 -53.44
CA ALA A 5 4.24 3.22 -52.31
C ALA A 5 4.04 4.29 -51.21
N GLU A 6 3.85 5.56 -51.62
CA GLU A 6 3.56 6.65 -50.64
C GLU A 6 2.20 6.50 -49.99
N LEU A 7 1.17 6.05 -50.72
CA LEU A 7 -0.17 5.81 -50.17
C LEU A 7 -0.13 4.68 -49.14
N THR A 8 0.63 3.60 -49.43
CA THR A 8 0.78 2.47 -48.52
C THR A 8 1.55 2.88 -47.24
N ALA A 9 2.61 3.67 -47.38
CA ALA A 9 3.36 4.19 -46.24
C ALA A 9 2.51 5.12 -45.35
N ARG A 10 1.73 6.03 -45.92
CA ARG A 10 0.82 6.90 -45.22
C ARG A 10 -0.30 6.16 -44.50
N SER A 11 -0.85 5.09 -45.11
CA SER A 11 -1.88 4.28 -44.47
C SER A 11 -1.30 3.47 -43.30
N ALA A 12 -0.09 2.92 -43.43
CA ALA A 12 0.59 2.22 -42.32
C ALA A 12 0.89 3.14 -41.15
N THR A 13 1.39 4.36 -41.41
CA THR A 13 1.67 5.36 -40.36
C THR A 13 0.37 5.81 -39.64
N ARG A 14 -0.72 5.96 -40.39
CA ARG A 14 -2.03 6.33 -39.81
C ARG A 14 -2.60 5.21 -38.95
N THR A 15 -2.43 3.94 -39.36
CA THR A 15 -2.85 2.76 -38.59
C THR A 15 -2.05 2.62 -37.30
N GLN A 16 -0.72 2.84 -37.36
CA GLN A 16 0.12 2.84 -36.15
C GLN A 16 -0.24 3.96 -35.18
N ALA A 17 -0.46 5.18 -35.69
CA ALA A 17 -0.87 6.31 -34.84
C ALA A 17 -2.22 6.05 -34.17
N SER A 18 -3.19 5.45 -34.88
CA SER A 18 -4.50 5.10 -34.29
C SER A 18 -4.39 3.97 -33.26
N ALA A 19 -3.54 2.98 -33.47
CA ALA A 19 -3.30 1.90 -32.53
C ALA A 19 -2.62 2.43 -31.25
N MET A 20 -1.63 3.32 -31.38
CA MET A 20 -0.97 3.96 -30.23
C MET A 20 -1.94 4.85 -29.42
N SER A 21 -2.79 5.62 -30.09
CA SER A 21 -3.79 6.42 -29.40
C SER A 21 -4.85 5.57 -28.68
N ALA A 22 -5.30 4.48 -29.28
CA ALA A 22 -6.21 3.53 -28.65
C ALA A 22 -5.58 2.83 -27.43
N PHE A 23 -4.31 2.44 -27.54
CA PHE A 23 -3.56 1.88 -26.41
C PHE A 23 -3.41 2.89 -25.26
N ALA A 24 -2.99 4.12 -25.56
CA ALA A 24 -2.87 5.20 -24.58
C ALA A 24 -4.21 5.48 -23.88
N THR A 25 -5.30 5.53 -24.63
CA THR A 25 -6.65 5.75 -24.09
C THR A 25 -7.10 4.60 -23.19
N SER A 26 -6.81 3.35 -23.58
CA SER A 26 -7.15 2.17 -22.78
C SER A 26 -6.32 2.09 -21.50
N ALA A 27 -5.03 2.42 -21.54
CA ALA A 27 -4.16 2.49 -20.38
C ALA A 27 -4.62 3.60 -19.41
N MET A 28 -4.97 4.76 -19.93
CA MET A 28 -5.48 5.89 -19.15
C MET A 28 -6.83 5.58 -18.48
N ARG A 29 -7.73 4.87 -19.17
CA ARG A 29 -8.99 4.37 -18.59
C ARG A 29 -8.74 3.39 -17.44
N LYS A 30 -7.85 2.41 -17.63
CA LYS A 30 -7.47 1.45 -16.58
C LYS A 30 -6.84 2.14 -15.38
N ALA A 31 -5.93 3.09 -15.59
CA ALA A 31 -5.33 3.88 -14.53
C ALA A 31 -6.38 4.70 -13.76
N THR A 32 -7.27 5.39 -14.45
CA THR A 32 -8.36 6.16 -13.82
C THR A 32 -9.30 5.26 -13.03
N GLN A 33 -9.60 4.09 -13.54
CA GLN A 33 -10.45 3.10 -12.84
C GLN A 33 -9.76 2.54 -11.59
N ALA A 34 -8.46 2.23 -11.66
CA ALA A 34 -7.66 1.81 -10.52
C ALA A 34 -7.55 2.92 -9.46
N ILE A 35 -7.35 4.18 -9.86
CA ILE A 35 -7.33 5.35 -8.96
C ILE A 35 -8.69 5.50 -8.26
N ARG A 36 -9.80 5.39 -8.98
CA ARG A 36 -11.14 5.49 -8.39
C ARG A 36 -11.44 4.35 -7.43
N ALA A 37 -11.04 3.12 -7.77
CA ALA A 37 -11.21 1.95 -6.91
C ALA A 37 -10.41 2.09 -5.60
N ASN A 38 -9.23 2.70 -5.66
CA ASN A 38 -8.34 2.91 -4.51
C ASN A 38 -8.40 4.32 -3.91
N ALA A 39 -9.40 5.13 -4.27
CA ALA A 39 -9.48 6.54 -3.88
C ALA A 39 -9.41 6.74 -2.36
N ARG A 40 -9.97 5.82 -1.55
CA ARG A 40 -9.91 5.88 -0.09
C ARG A 40 -8.47 5.69 0.42
N VAL A 41 -7.74 4.72 -0.12
CA VAL A 41 -6.33 4.47 0.22
C VAL A 41 -5.45 5.65 -0.18
N LEU A 42 -5.68 6.22 -1.37
CA LEU A 42 -4.95 7.38 -1.85
C LEU A 42 -5.20 8.63 -0.98
N ARG A 43 -6.45 8.87 -0.57
CA ARG A 43 -6.80 9.97 0.35
C ARG A 43 -6.16 9.76 1.71
N TYR A 44 -6.13 8.54 2.22
CA TYR A 44 -5.45 8.20 3.46
C TYR A 44 -3.94 8.42 3.34
N LEU A 45 -3.30 7.98 2.26
CA LEU A 45 -1.88 8.22 2.00
C LEU A 45 -1.57 9.72 1.93
N ALA A 46 -2.38 10.49 1.20
CA ALA A 46 -2.24 11.94 1.12
C ALA A 46 -2.37 12.61 2.50
N SER A 47 -3.33 12.19 3.33
CA SER A 47 -3.51 12.64 4.69
C SER A 47 -2.26 12.36 5.56
N SER A 48 -1.72 11.13 5.47
CA SER A 48 -0.52 10.74 6.22
C SER A 48 0.72 11.54 5.78
N LEU A 49 0.92 11.72 4.49
CA LEU A 49 2.03 12.52 3.95
C LEU A 49 1.91 13.99 4.34
N SER A 50 0.70 14.57 4.28
CA SER A 50 0.45 15.95 4.69
C SER A 50 0.73 16.16 6.17
N SER A 51 0.30 15.25 7.04
CA SER A 51 0.57 15.35 8.47
C SER A 51 2.05 15.18 8.79
N THR A 52 2.77 14.32 8.05
CA THR A 52 4.23 14.20 8.18
C THR A 52 4.94 15.51 7.76
N ALA A 53 4.52 16.12 6.67
CA ALA A 53 5.07 17.41 6.24
C ALA A 53 4.84 18.50 7.30
N VAL A 54 3.66 18.56 7.92
CA VAL A 54 3.35 19.48 9.01
C VAL A 54 4.20 19.18 10.26
N ASP A 55 4.39 17.91 10.61
CA ASP A 55 5.26 17.49 11.72
C ASP A 55 6.68 18.03 11.56
N TYR A 56 7.30 17.79 10.40
CA TYR A 56 8.65 18.26 10.12
C TYR A 56 8.73 19.80 10.05
N THR A 57 7.79 20.44 9.40
CA THR A 57 7.78 21.91 9.26
C THR A 57 7.65 22.56 10.63
N LEU A 58 6.70 22.12 11.47
CA LEU A 58 6.52 22.65 12.82
C LEU A 58 7.72 22.36 13.70
N LEU A 59 8.30 21.15 13.63
CA LEU A 59 9.49 20.80 14.38
C LEU A 59 10.63 21.78 14.07
N LEU A 60 10.90 22.03 12.79
CA LEU A 60 11.96 22.94 12.35
C LEU A 60 11.70 24.39 12.78
N VAL A 61 10.49 24.89 12.55
CA VAL A 61 10.12 26.27 12.88
C VAL A 61 10.15 26.50 14.40
N VAL A 62 9.53 25.62 15.18
CA VAL A 62 9.48 25.76 16.64
C VAL A 62 10.86 25.57 17.25
N ASN A 63 11.66 24.63 16.74
CA ASN A 63 13.04 24.43 17.20
C ASN A 63 13.93 25.66 16.91
N ALA A 64 13.73 26.33 15.79
CA ALA A 64 14.45 27.55 15.44
C ALA A 64 14.04 28.76 16.30
N THR A 65 12.79 28.78 16.80
CA THR A 65 12.25 29.93 17.57
C THR A 65 12.45 29.80 19.09
N ILE A 66 12.28 28.60 19.63
CA ILE A 66 12.31 28.36 21.10
C ILE A 66 13.61 27.66 21.52
N GLY A 67 14.38 27.10 20.58
CA GLY A 67 15.54 26.27 20.84
C GLY A 67 15.21 24.78 20.94
N GLY A 68 16.24 23.93 21.03
CA GLY A 68 16.11 22.48 21.09
C GLY A 68 15.43 21.98 22.37
N GLY A 69 14.95 20.74 22.32
CA GLY A 69 14.41 20.06 23.49
C GLY A 69 13.09 19.32 23.24
N PHE A 70 12.42 18.98 24.32
CA PHE A 70 11.17 18.20 24.26
C PHE A 70 9.99 19.00 23.67
N LEU A 71 9.91 20.31 23.96
CA LEU A 71 8.75 21.14 23.61
C LEU A 71 8.50 21.26 22.09
N PRO A 72 9.52 21.55 21.25
CA PRO A 72 9.34 21.54 19.79
C PRO A 72 8.82 20.21 19.25
N VAL A 73 9.38 19.11 19.76
CA VAL A 73 8.96 17.76 19.33
C VAL A 73 7.51 17.49 19.75
N ALA A 74 7.14 17.81 20.99
CA ALA A 74 5.79 17.60 21.49
C ALA A 74 4.75 18.42 20.72
N LEU A 75 5.00 19.69 20.45
CA LEU A 75 4.11 20.57 19.70
C LEU A 75 3.93 20.09 18.26
N ALA A 76 5.03 19.74 17.58
CA ALA A 76 4.97 19.19 16.23
C ALA A 76 4.13 17.90 16.18
N ARG A 77 4.40 16.97 17.10
CA ARG A 77 3.67 15.69 17.20
C ARG A 77 2.18 15.86 17.48
N VAL A 78 1.82 16.66 18.48
CA VAL A 78 0.41 16.90 18.83
C VAL A 78 -0.32 17.53 17.64
N SER A 79 0.28 18.51 16.98
CA SER A 79 -0.31 19.17 15.82
C SER A 79 -0.48 18.23 14.64
N SER A 80 0.54 17.47 14.27
CA SER A 80 0.50 16.52 13.15
C SER A 80 -0.48 15.37 13.42
N CYS A 81 -0.50 14.83 14.63
CA CYS A 81 -1.47 13.80 15.03
C CYS A 81 -2.91 14.31 14.98
N THR A 82 -3.16 15.53 15.46
CA THR A 82 -4.49 16.17 15.42
C THR A 82 -4.94 16.39 13.98
N MET A 83 -4.05 16.87 13.12
CA MET A 83 -4.31 17.04 11.69
C MET A 83 -4.61 15.70 11.01
N ASN A 84 -3.77 14.70 11.23
CA ASN A 84 -3.95 13.36 10.68
C ASN A 84 -5.29 12.74 11.12
N TYR A 85 -5.61 12.83 12.41
CA TYR A 85 -6.89 12.37 12.95
C TYR A 85 -8.09 13.07 12.29
N THR A 86 -8.06 14.40 12.19
CA THR A 86 -9.17 15.16 11.61
C THR A 86 -9.37 14.90 10.13
N MET A 87 -8.27 14.76 9.37
CA MET A 87 -8.32 14.38 7.96
C MET A 87 -8.84 12.96 7.78
N ASN A 88 -8.32 12.01 8.54
CA ASN A 88 -8.71 10.61 8.44
C ASN A 88 -10.15 10.38 8.90
N ARG A 89 -10.64 11.15 9.86
CA ARG A 89 -12.05 11.15 10.25
C ARG A 89 -12.97 11.45 9.06
N LYS A 90 -12.56 12.35 8.15
CA LYS A 90 -13.28 12.65 6.90
C LYS A 90 -13.09 11.54 5.86
N VAL A 91 -11.87 11.04 5.70
CA VAL A 91 -11.53 9.98 4.73
C VAL A 91 -12.32 8.70 5.00
N PHE A 92 -12.43 8.32 6.27
CA PHE A 92 -13.12 7.08 6.69
C PHE A 92 -14.60 7.26 7.03
N ASN A 93 -15.16 8.48 6.87
CA ASN A 93 -16.58 8.77 7.16
C ASN A 93 -16.98 8.34 8.58
N ALA A 94 -16.23 8.77 9.58
CA ALA A 94 -16.35 8.35 10.97
C ALA A 94 -17.77 8.52 11.53
N ARG A 95 -18.36 7.43 12.01
CA ARG A 95 -19.73 7.38 12.57
C ARG A 95 -19.80 7.57 14.08
N GLY A 96 -18.65 7.52 14.77
CA GLY A 96 -18.58 7.63 16.23
C GLY A 96 -18.40 9.06 16.74
N GLY A 97 -18.65 9.24 18.06
CA GLY A 97 -18.35 10.48 18.76
C GLY A 97 -16.87 10.88 18.66
N VAL A 98 -16.60 12.19 18.67
CA VAL A 98 -15.23 12.73 18.48
C VAL A 98 -14.29 12.19 19.54
N VAL A 99 -14.68 12.24 20.81
CA VAL A 99 -13.84 11.81 21.94
C VAL A 99 -13.52 10.31 21.87
N ALA A 100 -14.54 9.47 21.63
CA ALA A 100 -14.35 8.03 21.56
C ALA A 100 -13.42 7.62 20.40
N THR A 101 -13.60 8.23 19.23
CA THR A 101 -12.72 7.96 18.08
C THR A 101 -11.31 8.53 18.29
N ALA A 102 -11.15 9.65 18.99
CA ALA A 102 -9.84 10.21 19.34
C ALA A 102 -9.07 9.29 20.30
N ILE A 103 -9.73 8.73 21.33
CA ILE A 103 -9.11 7.78 22.25
C ILE A 103 -8.68 6.51 21.48
N ARG A 104 -9.54 5.95 20.65
CA ARG A 104 -9.19 4.78 19.81
C ARG A 104 -8.03 5.09 18.87
N TYR A 105 -8.00 6.28 18.28
CA TYR A 105 -6.90 6.73 17.43
C TYR A 105 -5.59 6.81 18.23
N ALA A 106 -5.59 7.36 19.43
CA ALA A 106 -4.42 7.45 20.29
C ALA A 106 -3.87 6.06 20.67
N ILE A 107 -4.77 5.12 21.03
CA ILE A 107 -4.39 3.72 21.31
C ILE A 107 -3.76 3.08 20.07
N MET A 108 -4.39 3.25 18.90
CA MET A 108 -3.87 2.69 17.65
C MET A 108 -2.51 3.28 17.28
N ALA A 109 -2.34 4.59 17.42
CA ALA A 109 -1.08 5.29 17.15
C ALA A 109 0.04 4.79 18.06
N ALA A 110 -0.23 4.65 19.36
CA ALA A 110 0.72 4.10 20.32
C ALA A 110 1.11 2.64 19.99
N SER A 111 0.12 1.81 19.63
CA SER A 111 0.36 0.42 19.23
C SER A 111 1.24 0.31 18.00
N VAL A 112 0.93 1.07 16.95
CA VAL A 112 1.74 1.10 15.70
C VAL A 112 3.16 1.60 15.98
N MET A 113 3.31 2.62 16.82
CA MET A 113 4.63 3.14 17.22
C MET A 113 5.46 2.07 17.94
N THR A 114 4.86 1.36 18.90
CA THR A 114 5.52 0.26 19.62
C THR A 114 5.90 -0.87 18.68
N MET A 115 4.97 -1.31 17.80
CA MET A 115 5.25 -2.34 16.80
C MET A 115 6.37 -1.92 15.85
N SER A 116 6.39 -0.65 15.42
CA SER A 116 7.44 -0.10 14.56
C SER A 116 8.81 -0.19 15.24
N TYR A 117 8.89 0.23 16.50
CA TYR A 117 10.13 0.14 17.26
C TYR A 117 10.61 -1.30 17.39
N LEU A 118 9.76 -2.22 17.83
CA LEU A 118 10.11 -3.64 17.98
C LEU A 118 10.55 -4.27 16.65
N MET A 119 9.85 -3.96 15.56
CA MET A 119 10.18 -4.49 14.24
C MET A 119 11.51 -3.97 13.72
N ILE A 120 11.79 -2.67 13.90
CA ILE A 120 13.08 -2.07 13.53
C ILE A 120 14.21 -2.73 14.34
N GLN A 121 14.05 -2.88 15.66
CA GLN A 121 15.04 -3.53 16.51
C GLN A 121 15.31 -4.98 16.07
N ALA A 122 14.27 -5.74 15.78
CA ALA A 122 14.40 -7.12 15.30
C ALA A 122 15.15 -7.20 13.96
N LEU A 123 14.83 -6.32 13.01
CA LEU A 123 15.49 -6.29 11.70
C LEU A 123 16.95 -5.84 11.78
N VAL A 124 17.25 -4.87 12.63
CA VAL A 124 18.63 -4.41 12.88
C VAL A 124 19.45 -5.49 13.57
N SER A 125 18.88 -6.19 14.56
CA SER A 125 19.58 -7.32 15.22
C SER A 125 19.81 -8.51 14.28
N ALA A 126 18.98 -8.66 13.23
CA ALA A 126 19.21 -9.62 12.15
C ALA A 126 20.25 -9.17 11.11
N GLY A 127 20.93 -8.05 11.33
CA GLY A 127 22.00 -7.53 10.47
C GLY A 127 21.53 -6.58 9.35
N MET A 128 20.28 -6.15 9.35
CA MET A 128 19.78 -5.19 8.36
C MET A 128 20.21 -3.77 8.71
N ALA A 129 20.61 -2.97 7.71
CA ALA A 129 20.94 -1.57 7.90
C ALA A 129 19.71 -0.80 8.43
N LEU A 130 19.91 0.14 9.36
CA LEU A 130 18.84 0.85 10.06
C LEU A 130 17.82 1.52 9.11
N TRP A 131 18.30 2.14 8.02
CA TRP A 131 17.42 2.79 7.05
C TRP A 131 16.53 1.78 6.30
N MET A 132 17.07 0.59 5.94
CA MET A 132 16.30 -0.49 5.33
C MET A 132 15.27 -1.07 6.31
N ALA A 133 15.67 -1.29 7.56
CA ALA A 133 14.80 -1.77 8.63
C ALA A 133 13.64 -0.80 8.85
N SER A 134 13.91 0.50 8.91
CA SER A 134 12.89 1.54 9.04
C SER A 134 11.93 1.59 7.86
N LEU A 135 12.44 1.50 6.62
CA LEU A 135 11.61 1.51 5.42
C LEU A 135 10.71 0.27 5.36
N THR A 136 11.25 -0.90 5.67
CA THR A 136 10.51 -2.17 5.69
C THR A 136 9.43 -2.15 6.77
N ALA A 137 9.75 -1.73 8.00
CA ALA A 137 8.80 -1.59 9.08
C ALA A 137 7.68 -0.61 8.73
N SER A 138 8.02 0.57 8.22
CA SER A 138 7.03 1.60 7.84
C SER A 138 6.10 1.12 6.73
N SER A 139 6.63 0.45 5.71
CA SER A 139 5.83 -0.09 4.60
C SER A 139 4.87 -1.18 5.06
N SER A 140 5.33 -2.10 5.91
CA SER A 140 4.51 -3.19 6.45
C SER A 140 3.42 -2.64 7.38
N LEU A 141 3.77 -1.72 8.25
CA LEU A 141 2.84 -1.12 9.22
C LEU A 141 1.87 -0.12 8.60
N PHE A 142 2.14 0.40 7.39
CA PHE A 142 1.19 1.22 6.65
C PHE A 142 -0.14 0.49 6.43
N ILE A 143 -0.09 -0.79 6.04
CA ILE A 143 -1.28 -1.61 5.83
C ILE A 143 -2.01 -1.83 7.17
N VAL A 144 -1.27 -2.19 8.22
CA VAL A 144 -1.84 -2.41 9.56
C VAL A 144 -2.50 -1.14 10.08
N ASN A 145 -1.85 0.00 9.93
CA ASN A 145 -2.36 1.29 10.35
C ASN A 145 -3.62 1.70 9.55
N TYR A 146 -3.61 1.50 8.23
CA TYR A 146 -4.78 1.75 7.38
C TYR A 146 -5.99 0.90 7.81
N LEU A 147 -5.80 -0.40 8.01
CA LEU A 147 -6.86 -1.31 8.42
C LEU A 147 -7.34 -0.99 9.84
N GLY A 148 -6.43 -0.76 10.77
CA GLY A 148 -6.75 -0.37 12.14
C GLY A 148 -7.54 0.94 12.19
N GLN A 149 -7.16 1.94 11.42
CA GLN A 149 -7.94 3.19 11.37
C GLN A 149 -9.31 2.98 10.71
N ASN A 150 -9.40 2.22 9.62
CA ASN A 150 -10.66 1.98 8.92
C ASN A 150 -11.68 1.23 9.79
N PHE A 151 -11.26 0.22 10.54
CA PHE A 151 -12.16 -0.68 11.25
C PHE A 151 -12.24 -0.42 12.76
N PHE A 152 -11.10 -0.22 13.41
CA PHE A 152 -11.04 -0.04 14.87
C PHE A 152 -11.34 1.39 15.30
N VAL A 153 -10.72 2.38 14.61
CA VAL A 153 -10.85 3.80 15.01
C VAL A 153 -12.16 4.39 14.50
N PHE A 154 -12.44 4.28 13.22
CA PHE A 154 -13.52 4.97 12.53
C PHE A 154 -14.68 4.06 12.10
N GLY A 155 -14.48 2.75 12.06
CA GLY A 155 -15.47 1.74 11.69
C GLY A 155 -16.29 1.21 12.84
N THR A 156 -17.13 0.21 12.52
CA THR A 156 -17.87 -0.58 13.50
C THR A 156 -17.24 -1.97 13.64
N LEU A 157 -17.51 -2.64 14.78
CA LEU A 157 -17.07 -4.04 14.97
C LEU A 157 -17.68 -5.00 13.95
N ALA A 158 -18.88 -4.67 13.44
CA ALA A 158 -19.52 -5.45 12.39
C ALA A 158 -18.72 -5.38 11.07
N ASP A 159 -18.29 -4.18 10.68
CA ASP A 159 -17.47 -3.98 9.47
C ASP A 159 -16.14 -4.74 9.60
N PHE A 160 -15.54 -4.76 10.79
CA PHE A 160 -14.31 -5.50 11.06
C PHE A 160 -14.50 -7.02 10.91
N ARG A 161 -15.61 -7.58 11.44
CA ARG A 161 -15.92 -9.01 11.29
C ARG A 161 -16.07 -9.40 9.81
N VAL A 162 -16.81 -8.61 9.04
CA VAL A 162 -17.00 -8.84 7.61
C VAL A 162 -15.64 -8.82 6.90
N PHE A 163 -14.79 -7.81 7.19
CA PHE A 163 -13.45 -7.73 6.61
C PHE A 163 -12.60 -8.97 6.93
N ILE A 164 -12.57 -9.42 8.19
CA ILE A 164 -11.78 -10.60 8.59
C ILE A 164 -12.26 -11.85 7.88
N THR A 165 -13.58 -12.05 7.75
CA THR A 165 -14.13 -13.22 7.05
C THR A 165 -13.80 -13.20 5.56
N GLU A 166 -13.89 -12.04 4.90
CA GLU A 166 -13.53 -11.87 3.49
C GLU A 166 -12.02 -12.02 3.26
N ALA A 167 -11.19 -11.48 4.15
CA ALA A 167 -9.74 -11.63 4.08
C ALA A 167 -9.32 -13.08 4.27
N ALA A 168 -9.90 -13.80 5.23
CA ALA A 168 -9.64 -15.22 5.46
C ALA A 168 -10.07 -16.07 4.25
N ALA A 169 -11.23 -15.80 3.67
CA ALA A 169 -11.70 -16.47 2.46
C ALA A 169 -10.76 -16.21 1.26
N SER A 170 -10.32 -14.97 1.09
CA SER A 170 -9.38 -14.59 0.02
C SER A 170 -8.02 -15.28 0.19
N LEU A 171 -7.52 -15.35 1.43
CA LEU A 171 -6.25 -16.01 1.74
C LEU A 171 -6.33 -17.53 1.51
N SER A 172 -7.43 -18.17 1.87
CA SER A 172 -7.65 -19.60 1.62
C SER A 172 -7.70 -19.93 0.13
N LEU A 173 -8.37 -19.07 -0.66
CA LEU A 173 -8.39 -19.18 -2.13
C LEU A 173 -7.01 -18.98 -2.75
N PHE A 174 -6.23 -18.02 -2.24
CA PHE A 174 -4.86 -17.81 -2.69
C PHE A 174 -3.97 -19.01 -2.36
N ALA A 175 -4.05 -19.51 -1.13
CA ALA A 175 -3.28 -20.69 -0.68
C ALA A 175 -3.62 -21.94 -1.52
N SER A 176 -4.90 -22.19 -1.80
CA SER A 176 -5.34 -23.31 -2.63
C SER A 176 -4.84 -23.21 -4.07
N ARG A 177 -4.87 -22.00 -4.67
CA ARG A 177 -4.32 -21.74 -6.01
C ARG A 177 -2.80 -21.93 -6.05
N ALA A 178 -2.08 -21.40 -5.06
CA ALA A 178 -0.63 -21.60 -4.94
C ALA A 178 -0.27 -23.08 -4.80
N ALA A 179 -0.99 -23.84 -3.96
CA ALA A 179 -0.80 -25.28 -3.82
C ALA A 179 -1.04 -26.03 -5.14
N THR A 180 -2.08 -25.67 -5.89
CA THR A 180 -2.39 -26.27 -7.19
C THR A 180 -1.27 -26.00 -8.20
N VAL A 181 -0.77 -24.76 -8.28
CA VAL A 181 0.33 -24.39 -9.19
C VAL A 181 1.61 -25.15 -8.81
N CYS A 182 1.96 -25.22 -7.52
CA CYS A 182 3.11 -26.00 -7.05
C CYS A 182 2.96 -27.50 -7.39
N ALA A 183 1.80 -28.08 -7.16
CA ALA A 183 1.54 -29.48 -7.48
C ALA A 183 1.65 -29.76 -9.00
N CYS A 184 1.16 -28.86 -9.85
CA CYS A 184 1.31 -28.96 -11.29
C CYS A 184 2.79 -28.83 -11.73
N ALA A 185 3.55 -27.92 -11.15
CA ALA A 185 4.96 -27.74 -11.42
C ALA A 185 5.77 -28.99 -11.04
N ILE A 186 5.53 -29.54 -9.84
CA ILE A 186 6.19 -30.78 -9.37
C ILE A 186 5.86 -31.95 -10.29
N ARG A 187 4.58 -32.14 -10.65
CA ARG A 187 4.21 -33.21 -11.61
C ARG A 187 4.91 -33.05 -12.96
N GLY A 188 5.02 -31.82 -13.47
CA GLY A 188 5.74 -31.54 -14.71
C GLY A 188 7.23 -31.87 -14.62
N ILE A 189 7.89 -31.59 -13.52
CA ILE A 189 9.29 -31.94 -13.27
C ILE A 189 9.46 -33.45 -13.20
N VAL A 190 8.63 -34.14 -12.42
CA VAL A 190 8.68 -35.62 -12.27
C VAL A 190 8.46 -36.31 -13.62
N ALA A 191 7.50 -35.85 -14.43
CA ALA A 191 7.26 -36.40 -15.76
C ALA A 191 8.47 -36.23 -16.70
N ARG A 192 9.15 -35.08 -16.64
CA ARG A 192 10.37 -34.83 -17.44
C ARG A 192 11.54 -35.72 -16.99
N LEU A 193 11.72 -35.93 -15.69
CA LEU A 193 12.77 -36.79 -15.17
C LEU A 193 12.53 -38.25 -15.57
N ARG A 194 11.29 -38.76 -15.43
CA ARG A 194 10.92 -40.11 -15.84
C ARG A 194 11.09 -40.35 -17.34
N GLY A 195 10.76 -39.31 -18.19
CA GLY A 195 10.99 -39.40 -19.63
C GLY A 195 12.47 -39.45 -20.03
N ARG A 196 13.36 -38.83 -19.24
CA ARG A 196 14.82 -38.90 -19.45
C ARG A 196 15.41 -40.26 -19.07
N GLU A 197 14.91 -40.89 -18.02
CA GLU A 197 15.35 -42.25 -17.64
C GLU A 197 14.98 -43.30 -18.71
N LEU A 198 13.80 -43.17 -19.32
CA LEU A 198 13.38 -44.07 -20.41
C LEU A 198 14.21 -43.90 -21.69
N VAL A 199 14.71 -42.70 -21.98
CA VAL A 199 15.59 -42.45 -23.14
C VAL A 199 17.03 -42.92 -22.91
N LEU A 200 17.48 -43.00 -21.64
CA LEU A 200 18.82 -43.48 -21.29
C LEU A 200 18.86 -45.03 -21.14
N ALA A 201 17.71 -45.66 -21.04
CA ALA A 201 17.58 -47.14 -20.88
C ALA A 201 17.30 -47.86 -22.20
N ALA A 202 17.07 -47.13 -23.33
CA ALA A 202 16.89 -47.63 -24.68
C ALA A 202 18.15 -47.43 -25.50
#